data_bf8e232c837263820cc065e32c50ee92
#
_entry.id   bf8e232c837263820cc065e32c50ee92
#
_cell.length_a   1.000
_cell.length_b   1.000
_cell.length_c   1.000
_cell.angle_alpha   90.00
_cell.angle_beta   90.00
_cell.angle_gamma   90.00
#
_symmetry.space_group_name_H-M   'P 1'
#
loop_
_entity.id
_entity.type
_entity.pdbx_description
1 polymer ?
#
loop_
_entity_poly.entity_id
_entity_poly.type
_entity_poly.pdbx_seq_one_letter_code
_entity_poly.pdbx_strand_id
1 'polypeptide(L)'
;MGRYSRLHEIERLDPRKDYERIFWLLTQYEFPWDYLQGVSVAFLRDYGVPRISRLLDRTQEFERAGQKRYDDTVLIAYEMVREGMDSDHGKATARHLNRIHGRYRIPNEDFLYVLATTVVGPKRWIDRYGWRPLSPHESESLALVGRRMGELMGITGLPGDYAGFERLHDSFEQEMFAYDPANRRVAAATLRVTTGWYPRPLRPLVARVSLAVLDEPLLTALGFRPQPRPLRTAAHRALRARAAVVRRMPARPHWWRHRKKPRSYPFGWTLDDLGPHWAHTRPAAPLAEETRASRSTQSPPATQSPPASQQPHEPQEPQERQ
;
A
#
# COMPACT_ATOMS: atom_id res chain seq x y z
N MET A 1 -24.68 11.98 -12.65
CA MET A 1 -23.72 12.91 -12.02
C MET A 1 -22.80 13.48 -13.08
N GLY A 2 -22.71 14.82 -13.19
CA GLY A 2 -21.74 15.49 -14.08
C GLY A 2 -20.28 15.19 -13.66
N ARG A 3 -19.33 15.27 -14.60
CA ARG A 3 -17.92 14.93 -14.30
C ARG A 3 -17.33 15.74 -13.14
N TYR A 4 -17.73 17.00 -13.00
CA TYR A 4 -17.24 17.93 -11.99
C TYR A 4 -18.04 17.96 -10.68
N SER A 5 -19.12 17.14 -10.55
CA SER A 5 -19.96 17.15 -9.36
C SER A 5 -19.19 16.84 -8.07
N ARG A 6 -18.19 15.98 -8.14
CA ARG A 6 -17.34 15.65 -7.00
C ARG A 6 -16.37 16.79 -6.65
N LEU A 7 -15.82 17.48 -7.65
CA LEU A 7 -15.02 18.66 -7.40
C LEU A 7 -15.83 19.73 -6.66
N HIS A 8 -17.06 20.00 -7.12
CA HIS A 8 -17.95 20.96 -6.45
C HIS A 8 -18.33 20.49 -5.02
N GLU A 9 -18.41 19.17 -4.75
CA GLU A 9 -18.56 18.67 -3.39
C GLU A 9 -17.32 18.98 -2.54
N ILE A 10 -16.12 18.74 -3.05
CA ILE A 10 -14.84 19.02 -2.37
C ILE A 10 -14.69 20.52 -2.09
N GLU A 11 -15.02 21.39 -3.04
CA GLU A 11 -14.90 22.84 -2.91
C GLU A 11 -15.84 23.46 -1.86
N ARG A 12 -16.88 22.73 -1.42
CA ARG A 12 -17.78 23.16 -0.34
C ARG A 12 -17.29 22.75 1.05
N LEU A 13 -16.31 21.87 1.14
CA LEU A 13 -15.72 21.40 2.39
C LEU A 13 -14.65 22.39 2.87
N ASP A 14 -14.47 22.50 4.18
CA ASP A 14 -13.36 23.24 4.78
C ASP A 14 -12.09 22.37 4.72
N PRO A 15 -11.07 22.73 3.94
CA PRO A 15 -9.90 21.88 3.79
C PRO A 15 -9.12 21.64 5.08
N ARG A 16 -9.26 22.51 6.10
CA ARG A 16 -8.59 22.34 7.39
C ARG A 16 -9.34 21.44 8.36
N LYS A 17 -10.66 21.35 8.22
CA LYS A 17 -11.51 20.51 9.08
C LYS A 17 -11.82 19.17 8.41
N ASP A 18 -12.08 19.21 7.11
CA ASP A 18 -12.57 18.07 6.33
C ASP A 18 -11.47 17.41 5.49
N TYR A 19 -10.17 17.65 5.81
CA TYR A 19 -9.05 17.19 4.99
C TYR A 19 -9.04 15.68 4.75
N GLU A 20 -9.41 14.85 5.71
CA GLU A 20 -9.49 13.40 5.54
C GLU A 20 -10.62 13.01 4.57
N ARG A 21 -11.77 13.70 4.66
CA ARG A 21 -12.88 13.49 3.73
C ARG A 21 -12.51 13.90 2.32
N ILE A 22 -11.86 15.05 2.13
CA ILE A 22 -11.35 15.52 0.84
C ILE A 22 -10.37 14.51 0.27
N PHE A 23 -9.40 14.06 1.07
CA PHE A 23 -8.43 13.05 0.69
C PHE A 23 -9.10 11.73 0.28
N TRP A 24 -10.13 11.31 1.00
CA TRP A 24 -10.89 10.12 0.66
C TRP A 24 -11.62 10.26 -0.68
N LEU A 25 -12.29 11.38 -0.92
CA LEU A 25 -12.96 11.69 -2.18
C LEU A 25 -11.98 11.74 -3.35
N LEU A 26 -10.84 12.37 -3.13
CA LEU A 26 -9.74 12.44 -4.09
C LEU A 26 -9.23 11.06 -4.48
N THR A 27 -8.85 10.25 -3.49
CA THR A 27 -8.13 8.99 -3.71
C THR A 27 -9.04 7.82 -4.07
N GLN A 28 -10.30 7.82 -3.64
CA GLN A 28 -11.23 6.73 -3.92
C GLN A 28 -12.11 6.99 -5.14
N TYR A 29 -12.42 8.25 -5.47
CA TYR A 29 -13.39 8.58 -6.51
C TYR A 29 -12.80 9.38 -7.67
N GLU A 30 -12.06 10.46 -7.39
CA GLU A 30 -11.57 11.34 -8.45
C GLU A 30 -10.38 10.75 -9.20
N PHE A 31 -9.33 10.36 -8.47
CA PHE A 31 -8.05 9.95 -9.03
C PHE A 31 -7.51 8.61 -8.48
N PRO A 32 -8.32 7.54 -8.29
CA PRO A 32 -7.84 6.33 -7.61
C PRO A 32 -6.64 5.68 -8.31
N TRP A 33 -6.63 5.68 -9.63
CA TRP A 33 -5.51 5.14 -10.40
C TRP A 33 -4.32 6.11 -10.41
N ASP A 34 -4.58 7.40 -10.66
CA ASP A 34 -3.52 8.42 -10.76
C ASP A 34 -2.80 8.60 -9.43
N TYR A 35 -3.53 8.61 -8.31
CA TYR A 35 -2.94 8.66 -6.97
C TYR A 35 -1.99 7.47 -6.72
N LEU A 36 -2.43 6.25 -7.05
CA LEU A 36 -1.62 5.06 -6.90
C LEU A 36 -0.36 5.08 -7.79
N GLN A 37 -0.47 5.60 -9.02
CA GLN A 37 0.72 5.78 -9.88
C GLN A 37 1.69 6.80 -9.29
N GLY A 38 1.19 7.92 -8.76
CA GLY A 38 2.02 8.93 -8.08
C GLY A 38 2.75 8.35 -6.87
N VAL A 39 2.07 7.57 -6.04
CA VAL A 39 2.69 6.84 -4.91
C VAL A 39 3.72 5.82 -5.40
N SER A 40 3.45 5.11 -6.49
CA SER A 40 4.40 4.13 -7.04
C SER A 40 5.68 4.78 -7.55
N VAL A 41 5.58 5.98 -8.15
CA VAL A 41 6.76 6.78 -8.55
C VAL A 41 7.48 7.32 -7.30
N ALA A 42 6.74 7.76 -6.27
CA ALA A 42 7.30 8.20 -5.00
C ALA A 42 8.19 7.13 -4.38
N PHE A 43 7.75 5.88 -4.31
CA PHE A 43 8.59 4.77 -3.81
C PHE A 43 9.87 4.57 -4.62
N LEU A 44 9.82 4.75 -5.94
CA LEU A 44 11.05 4.69 -6.74
C LEU A 44 12.00 5.85 -6.41
N ARG A 45 11.46 7.02 -6.02
CA ARG A 45 12.28 8.18 -5.60
C ARG A 45 13.00 7.91 -4.28
N ASP A 46 12.30 7.27 -3.32
CA ASP A 46 12.91 6.86 -2.05
C ASP A 46 14.18 6.01 -2.29
N TYR A 47 14.15 5.17 -3.32
CA TYR A 47 15.30 4.32 -3.67
C TYR A 47 16.46 5.08 -4.34
N GLY A 48 16.27 6.34 -4.75
CA GLY A 48 17.34 7.20 -5.23
C GLY A 48 18.34 7.63 -4.14
N VAL A 49 17.95 7.45 -2.87
CA VAL A 49 18.76 7.78 -1.68
C VAL A 49 19.52 6.55 -1.19
N PRO A 50 20.86 6.49 -1.28
CA PRO A 50 21.66 5.32 -0.94
C PRO A 50 21.42 4.78 0.47
N ARG A 51 21.25 5.66 1.46
CA ARG A 51 21.02 5.27 2.86
C ARG A 51 19.72 4.50 3.01
N ILE A 52 18.65 4.95 2.38
CA ILE A 52 17.33 4.29 2.38
C ILE A 52 17.42 2.94 1.64
N SER A 53 17.97 2.94 0.44
CA SER A 53 18.09 1.71 -0.37
C SER A 53 18.97 0.65 0.29
N ARG A 54 20.09 1.03 0.90
CA ARG A 54 20.95 0.08 1.63
C ARG A 54 20.20 -0.59 2.80
N LEU A 55 19.33 0.16 3.48
CA LEU A 55 18.48 -0.42 4.53
C LEU A 55 17.49 -1.42 3.92
N LEU A 56 16.76 -1.03 2.88
CA LEU A 56 15.78 -1.89 2.21
C LEU A 56 16.42 -3.14 1.61
N ASP A 57 17.57 -3.00 0.97
CA ASP A 57 18.35 -4.10 0.38
C ASP A 57 18.79 -5.12 1.44
N ARG A 58 19.26 -4.65 2.61
CA ARG A 58 19.62 -5.54 3.73
C ARG A 58 18.47 -6.37 4.27
N THR A 59 17.23 -5.86 4.19
CA THR A 59 16.05 -6.63 4.63
C THR A 59 15.74 -7.80 3.71
N GLN A 60 16.14 -7.76 2.45
CA GLN A 60 15.85 -8.73 1.38
C GLN A 60 14.35 -8.95 1.11
N GLU A 61 13.46 -8.15 1.70
CA GLU A 61 12.00 -8.29 1.58
C GLU A 61 11.52 -8.08 0.13
N PHE A 62 12.12 -7.14 -0.61
CA PHE A 62 11.77 -6.91 -2.01
C PHE A 62 12.18 -8.07 -2.93
N GLU A 63 13.26 -8.77 -2.62
CA GLU A 63 13.74 -9.92 -3.41
C GLU A 63 12.95 -11.18 -3.08
N ARG A 64 12.72 -11.47 -1.80
CA ARG A 64 12.09 -12.70 -1.31
C ARG A 64 10.58 -12.68 -1.37
N ALA A 65 9.97 -11.55 -1.04
CA ALA A 65 8.53 -11.40 -0.87
C ALA A 65 8.01 -10.07 -1.45
N GLY A 66 8.53 -9.63 -2.60
CA GLY A 66 8.27 -8.30 -3.16
C GLY A 66 6.81 -7.96 -3.38
N GLN A 67 5.97 -8.92 -3.81
CA GLN A 67 4.54 -8.70 -3.95
C GLN A 67 3.88 -8.44 -2.59
N LYS A 68 4.21 -9.24 -1.57
CA LYS A 68 3.71 -9.03 -0.20
C LYS A 68 4.16 -7.69 0.35
N ARG A 69 5.44 -7.34 0.18
CA ARG A 69 5.99 -6.05 0.63
C ARG A 69 5.28 -4.86 -0.02
N TYR A 70 4.93 -4.96 -1.30
CA TYR A 70 4.13 -3.95 -2.00
C TYR A 70 2.71 -3.88 -1.41
N ASP A 71 2.03 -5.02 -1.30
CA ASP A 71 0.67 -5.08 -0.79
C ASP A 71 0.60 -4.56 0.65
N ASP A 72 1.51 -4.97 1.54
CA ASP A 72 1.59 -4.50 2.93
C ASP A 72 1.69 -2.98 3.01
N THR A 73 2.57 -2.38 2.19
CA THR A 73 2.76 -0.92 2.20
C THR A 73 1.49 -0.18 1.80
N VAL A 74 0.85 -0.63 0.72
CA VAL A 74 -0.39 -0.01 0.22
C VAL A 74 -1.54 -0.22 1.21
N LEU A 75 -1.61 -1.40 1.84
CA LEU A 75 -2.68 -1.73 2.77
C LEU A 75 -2.52 -1.00 4.11
N ILE A 76 -1.32 -0.93 4.69
CA ILE A 76 -1.09 -0.17 5.94
C ILE A 76 -1.46 1.30 5.72
N ALA A 77 -1.04 1.91 4.61
CA ALA A 77 -1.41 3.28 4.30
C ALA A 77 -2.93 3.46 4.11
N TYR A 78 -3.61 2.49 3.52
CA TYR A 78 -5.07 2.48 3.36
C TYR A 78 -5.79 2.33 4.71
N GLU A 79 -5.37 1.37 5.54
CA GLU A 79 -5.97 1.12 6.86
C GLU A 79 -5.83 2.33 7.78
N MET A 80 -4.74 3.08 7.67
CA MET A 80 -4.52 4.29 8.48
C MET A 80 -5.57 5.37 8.24
N VAL A 81 -6.07 5.49 7.00
CA VAL A 81 -7.03 6.55 6.61
C VAL A 81 -8.46 6.05 6.46
N ARG A 82 -8.69 4.75 6.46
CA ARG A 82 -9.99 4.15 6.13
C ARG A 82 -11.13 4.59 7.04
N GLU A 83 -10.87 4.68 8.31
CA GLU A 83 -11.85 5.03 9.35
C GLU A 83 -11.53 6.39 10.02
N GLY A 84 -10.55 7.10 9.45
CA GLY A 84 -9.97 8.32 10.01
C GLY A 84 -8.72 8.02 10.84
N MET A 85 -7.71 8.88 10.71
CA MET A 85 -6.42 8.69 11.37
C MET A 85 -6.50 8.83 12.89
N ASP A 86 -7.47 9.59 13.40
CA ASP A 86 -7.71 9.80 14.83
C ASP A 86 -8.61 8.75 15.48
N SER A 87 -9.21 7.85 14.68
CA SER A 87 -9.98 6.70 15.18
C SER A 87 -9.07 5.71 15.92
N ASP A 88 -9.67 4.84 16.72
CA ASP A 88 -8.93 3.74 17.37
C ASP A 88 -8.22 2.85 16.38
N HIS A 89 -8.85 2.59 15.23
CA HIS A 89 -8.28 1.81 14.13
C HIS A 89 -7.09 2.53 13.48
N GLY A 90 -7.22 3.81 13.15
CA GLY A 90 -6.13 4.61 12.59
C GLY A 90 -4.91 4.68 13.51
N LYS A 91 -5.16 4.94 14.81
CA LYS A 91 -4.11 4.94 15.85
C LYS A 91 -3.48 3.57 16.05
N ALA A 92 -4.26 2.48 16.00
CA ALA A 92 -3.73 1.13 16.06
C ALA A 92 -2.83 0.82 14.85
N THR A 93 -3.24 1.25 13.66
CA THR A 93 -2.44 1.12 12.44
C THR A 93 -1.13 1.90 12.53
N ALA A 94 -1.16 3.12 13.04
CA ALA A 94 0.05 3.92 13.26
C ALA A 94 1.01 3.24 14.27
N ARG A 95 0.49 2.72 15.39
CA ARG A 95 1.30 1.95 16.35
C ARG A 95 1.91 0.71 15.73
N HIS A 96 1.17 0.00 14.88
CA HIS A 96 1.67 -1.18 14.15
C HIS A 96 2.82 -0.78 13.21
N LEU A 97 2.65 0.28 12.43
CA LEU A 97 3.69 0.81 11.54
C LEU A 97 4.94 1.26 12.32
N ASN A 98 4.75 1.98 13.42
CA ASN A 98 5.83 2.45 14.29
C ASN A 98 6.61 1.27 14.91
N ARG A 99 5.94 0.17 15.28
CA ARG A 99 6.59 -1.06 15.75
C ARG A 99 7.47 -1.68 14.66
N ILE A 100 7.01 -1.68 13.40
CA ILE A 100 7.80 -2.18 12.27
C ILE A 100 9.03 -1.31 12.06
N HIS A 101 8.87 0.01 12.00
CA HIS A 101 9.96 0.96 11.76
C HIS A 101 10.94 1.04 12.93
N GLY A 102 10.45 0.94 14.17
CA GLY A 102 11.28 1.01 15.39
C GLY A 102 12.32 -0.11 15.51
N ARG A 103 12.24 -1.18 14.69
CA ARG A 103 13.28 -2.20 14.61
C ARG A 103 14.56 -1.71 13.91
N TYR A 104 14.46 -0.62 13.17
CA TYR A 104 15.53 -0.09 12.35
C TYR A 104 15.96 1.29 12.85
N ARG A 105 17.24 1.59 12.73
CA ARG A 105 17.75 2.94 13.00
C ARG A 105 17.57 3.78 11.73
N ILE A 106 16.44 4.49 11.66
CA ILE A 106 16.10 5.37 10.54
C ILE A 106 16.19 6.81 11.04
N PRO A 107 17.03 7.68 10.44
CA PRO A 107 17.07 9.09 10.76
C PRO A 107 15.74 9.79 10.51
N ASN A 108 15.41 10.80 11.33
CA ASN A 108 14.16 11.56 11.15
C ASN A 108 14.07 12.23 9.78
N GLU A 109 15.17 12.68 9.22
CA GLU A 109 15.23 13.30 7.89
C GLU A 109 14.84 12.34 6.77
N ASP A 110 15.17 11.02 6.89
CA ASP A 110 14.74 10.01 5.93
C ASP A 110 13.21 9.78 6.02
N PHE A 111 12.65 9.77 7.24
CA PHE A 111 11.20 9.71 7.43
C PHE A 111 10.50 10.93 6.85
N LEU A 112 11.03 12.13 7.10
CA LEU A 112 10.50 13.38 6.55
C LEU A 112 10.50 13.36 5.03
N TYR A 113 11.59 12.89 4.41
CA TYR A 113 11.69 12.80 2.96
C TYR A 113 10.70 11.76 2.39
N VAL A 114 10.68 10.54 2.93
CA VAL A 114 9.73 9.50 2.49
C VAL A 114 8.28 9.97 2.65
N LEU A 115 7.96 10.68 3.72
CA LEU A 115 6.65 11.29 3.89
C LEU A 115 6.38 12.36 2.82
N ALA A 116 7.36 13.23 2.55
CA ALA A 116 7.24 14.26 1.52
C ALA A 116 7.03 13.65 0.12
N THR A 117 7.69 12.54 -0.22
CA THR A 117 7.47 11.85 -1.51
C THR A 117 6.02 11.39 -1.67
N THR A 118 5.35 10.94 -0.58
CA THR A 118 3.95 10.49 -0.61
C THR A 118 2.95 11.63 -0.72
N VAL A 119 3.34 12.87 -0.40
CA VAL A 119 2.55 14.10 -0.59
C VAL A 119 2.79 14.70 -1.97
N VAL A 120 4.06 14.88 -2.34
CA VAL A 120 4.47 15.60 -3.55
C VAL A 120 4.29 14.74 -4.81
N GLY A 121 4.68 13.47 -4.74
CA GLY A 121 4.63 12.56 -5.89
C GLY A 121 3.23 12.42 -6.50
N PRO A 122 2.18 12.09 -5.72
CA PRO A 122 0.81 12.01 -6.24
C PRO A 122 0.31 13.31 -6.84
N LYS A 123 0.57 14.46 -6.19
CA LYS A 123 0.15 15.74 -6.73
C LYS A 123 0.84 16.03 -8.08
N ARG A 124 2.16 15.91 -8.16
CA ARG A 124 2.90 16.12 -9.40
C ARG A 124 2.46 15.18 -10.52
N TRP A 125 2.16 13.92 -10.18
CA TRP A 125 1.62 12.97 -11.14
C TRP A 125 0.25 13.39 -11.64
N ILE A 126 -0.68 13.74 -10.74
CA ILE A 126 -2.06 14.13 -11.10
C ILE A 126 -2.05 15.42 -11.90
N ASP A 127 -1.28 16.43 -11.52
CA ASP A 127 -1.19 17.69 -12.25
C ASP A 127 -0.66 17.49 -13.68
N ARG A 128 0.23 16.51 -13.87
CA ARG A 128 0.82 16.21 -15.17
C ARG A 128 -0.01 15.29 -16.06
N TYR A 129 -0.70 14.29 -15.48
CA TYR A 129 -1.34 13.18 -16.18
C TYR A 129 -2.76 12.88 -15.73
N GLY A 130 -3.27 13.55 -14.72
CA GLY A 130 -4.66 13.46 -14.32
C GLY A 130 -5.60 14.13 -15.32
N TRP A 131 -6.87 13.83 -15.22
CA TRP A 131 -7.89 14.42 -16.11
C TRP A 131 -8.15 15.92 -15.85
N ARG A 132 -7.70 16.44 -14.72
CA ARG A 132 -7.52 17.84 -14.32
C ARG A 132 -6.39 17.93 -13.28
N PRO A 133 -5.81 19.11 -13.06
CA PRO A 133 -4.93 19.36 -11.92
C PRO A 133 -5.72 19.28 -10.60
N LEU A 134 -5.02 19.14 -9.47
CA LEU A 134 -5.61 19.23 -8.15
C LEU A 134 -6.06 20.66 -7.84
N SER A 135 -7.21 20.78 -7.17
CA SER A 135 -7.65 22.05 -6.60
C SER A 135 -6.80 22.48 -5.39
N PRO A 136 -6.86 23.76 -4.96
CA PRO A 136 -6.23 24.20 -3.72
C PRO A 136 -6.66 23.37 -2.50
N HIS A 137 -7.97 23.07 -2.36
CA HIS A 137 -8.51 22.25 -1.27
C HIS A 137 -7.90 20.83 -1.27
N GLU A 138 -7.78 20.21 -2.43
CA GLU A 138 -7.18 18.88 -2.56
C GLU A 138 -5.68 18.89 -2.24
N SER A 139 -4.97 19.94 -2.65
CA SER A 139 -3.54 20.10 -2.36
C SER A 139 -3.28 20.35 -0.88
N GLU A 140 -4.09 21.16 -0.21
CA GLU A 140 -4.03 21.39 1.22
C GLU A 140 -4.38 20.12 2.00
N SER A 141 -5.40 19.39 1.56
CA SER A 141 -5.77 18.09 2.14
C SER A 141 -4.63 17.07 2.08
N LEU A 142 -3.90 16.95 0.95
CA LEU A 142 -2.73 16.08 0.86
C LEU A 142 -1.65 16.45 1.88
N ALA A 143 -1.36 17.74 2.05
CA ALA A 143 -0.38 18.21 3.00
C ALA A 143 -0.80 17.94 4.46
N LEU A 144 -2.07 18.17 4.80
CA LEU A 144 -2.60 17.94 6.15
C LEU A 144 -2.66 16.45 6.50
N VAL A 145 -3.06 15.58 5.54
CA VAL A 145 -3.00 14.12 5.72
C VAL A 145 -1.56 13.65 5.92
N GLY A 146 -0.63 14.13 5.09
CA GLY A 146 0.80 13.82 5.26
C GLY A 146 1.31 14.28 6.62
N ARG A 147 1.00 15.52 7.03
CA ARG A 147 1.38 16.05 8.33
C ARG A 147 0.81 15.21 9.48
N ARG A 148 -0.48 14.88 9.44
CA ARG A 148 -1.12 14.06 10.48
C ARG A 148 -0.52 12.66 10.57
N MET A 149 -0.24 12.05 9.43
CA MET A 149 0.48 10.77 9.37
C MET A 149 1.86 10.88 10.01
N GLY A 150 2.62 11.93 9.70
CA GLY A 150 3.93 12.19 10.30
C GLY A 150 3.87 12.38 11.81
N GLU A 151 2.88 13.11 12.32
CA GLU A 151 2.63 13.29 13.77
C GLU A 151 2.38 11.94 14.47
N LEU A 152 1.54 11.08 13.88
CA LEU A 152 1.26 9.73 14.40
C LEU A 152 2.49 8.81 14.36
N MET A 153 3.40 9.05 13.43
CA MET A 153 4.67 8.34 13.33
C MET A 153 5.77 8.93 14.22
N GLY A 154 5.53 10.05 14.91
CA GLY A 154 6.52 10.72 15.75
C GLY A 154 7.60 11.45 14.95
N ILE A 155 7.34 11.80 13.68
CA ILE A 155 8.27 12.55 12.84
C ILE A 155 8.26 14.03 13.28
N THR A 156 9.43 14.61 13.40
CA THR A 156 9.61 16.01 13.80
C THR A 156 9.99 16.90 12.62
N GLY A 157 9.75 18.22 12.72
CA GLY A 157 10.08 19.17 11.65
C GLY A 157 9.12 19.12 10.45
N LEU A 158 7.87 18.67 10.66
CA LEU A 158 6.87 18.55 9.61
C LEU A 158 6.53 19.89 8.97
N PRO A 159 6.53 20.00 7.62
CA PRO A 159 6.09 21.20 6.92
C PRO A 159 4.63 21.56 7.22
N GLY A 160 4.33 22.87 7.21
CA GLY A 160 2.98 23.37 7.51
C GLY A 160 2.01 23.29 6.33
N ASP A 161 2.52 23.25 5.11
CA ASP A 161 1.75 23.30 3.88
C ASP A 161 2.40 22.47 2.75
N TYR A 162 1.71 22.37 1.61
CA TYR A 162 2.22 21.67 0.44
C TYR A 162 3.54 22.24 -0.09
N ALA A 163 3.66 23.58 -0.12
CA ALA A 163 4.89 24.23 -0.62
C ALA A 163 6.10 23.91 0.26
N GLY A 164 5.90 23.78 1.56
CA GLY A 164 6.92 23.31 2.49
C GLY A 164 7.35 21.88 2.23
N PHE A 165 6.39 20.96 1.99
CA PHE A 165 6.70 19.57 1.60
C PHE A 165 7.45 19.53 0.27
N GLU A 166 7.05 20.34 -0.70
CA GLU A 166 7.70 20.40 -2.01
C GLU A 166 9.15 20.90 -1.93
N ARG A 167 9.39 21.98 -1.16
CA ARG A 167 10.76 22.48 -0.93
C ARG A 167 11.64 21.43 -0.23
N LEU A 168 11.14 20.78 0.81
CA LEU A 168 11.84 19.73 1.53
C LEU A 168 12.18 18.56 0.58
N HIS A 169 11.21 18.10 -0.18
CA HIS A 169 11.39 17.04 -1.16
C HIS A 169 12.50 17.37 -2.17
N ASP A 170 12.43 18.54 -2.80
CA ASP A 170 13.34 18.91 -3.87
C ASP A 170 14.77 19.17 -3.34
N SER A 171 14.90 19.83 -2.19
CA SER A 171 16.23 20.06 -1.58
C SER A 171 16.88 18.75 -1.15
N PHE A 172 16.10 17.84 -0.55
CA PHE A 172 16.62 16.55 -0.12
C PHE A 172 17.10 15.70 -1.30
N GLU A 173 16.37 15.69 -2.41
CA GLU A 173 16.80 14.96 -3.62
C GLU A 173 18.06 15.56 -4.25
N GLN A 174 18.17 16.88 -4.29
CA GLN A 174 19.35 17.55 -4.80
C GLN A 174 20.61 17.20 -4.00
N GLU A 175 20.46 17.03 -2.69
CA GLU A 175 21.57 16.72 -1.78
C GLU A 175 21.88 15.21 -1.74
N MET A 176 20.83 14.37 -1.71
CA MET A 176 20.98 12.95 -1.32
C MET A 176 20.92 11.97 -2.49
N PHE A 177 20.46 12.38 -3.68
CA PHE A 177 20.45 11.48 -4.83
C PHE A 177 21.86 11.15 -5.28
N ALA A 178 22.21 9.89 -5.20
CA ALA A 178 23.47 9.36 -5.67
C ALA A 178 23.29 7.90 -6.09
N TYR A 179 24.08 7.44 -7.05
CA TYR A 179 24.05 6.04 -7.42
C TYR A 179 24.64 5.14 -6.32
N ASP A 180 23.92 4.06 -6.04
CA ASP A 180 24.41 2.95 -5.22
C ASP A 180 23.89 1.61 -5.80
N PRO A 181 24.67 0.53 -5.75
CA PRO A 181 24.21 -0.79 -6.20
C PRO A 181 22.93 -1.27 -5.50
N ALA A 182 22.70 -0.89 -4.23
CA ALA A 182 21.46 -1.20 -3.52
C ALA A 182 20.26 -0.51 -4.16
N ASN A 183 20.38 0.75 -4.61
CA ASN A 183 19.33 1.48 -5.32
C ASN A 183 18.86 0.67 -6.53
N ARG A 184 19.85 0.19 -7.31
CA ARG A 184 19.57 -0.61 -8.51
C ARG A 184 18.86 -1.92 -8.18
N ARG A 185 19.30 -2.63 -7.14
CA ARG A 185 18.69 -3.93 -6.76
C ARG A 185 17.25 -3.74 -6.30
N VAL A 186 16.99 -2.82 -5.36
CA VAL A 186 15.65 -2.56 -4.82
C VAL A 186 14.69 -2.06 -5.91
N ALA A 187 15.12 -1.11 -6.75
CA ALA A 187 14.31 -0.61 -7.84
C ALA A 187 14.03 -1.71 -8.89
N ALA A 188 14.99 -2.55 -9.23
CA ALA A 188 14.79 -3.65 -10.17
C ALA A 188 13.84 -4.71 -9.58
N ALA A 189 13.92 -5.01 -8.28
CA ALA A 189 12.98 -5.91 -7.61
C ALA A 189 11.55 -5.36 -7.65
N THR A 190 11.36 -4.08 -7.35
CA THR A 190 10.06 -3.40 -7.43
C THR A 190 9.51 -3.41 -8.86
N LEU A 191 10.34 -3.15 -9.87
CA LEU A 191 9.94 -3.25 -11.27
C LEU A 191 9.53 -4.67 -11.66
N ARG A 192 10.20 -5.72 -11.16
CA ARG A 192 9.79 -7.12 -11.38
C ARG A 192 8.41 -7.40 -10.81
N VAL A 193 8.08 -6.89 -9.62
CA VAL A 193 6.75 -7.01 -9.02
C VAL A 193 5.69 -6.39 -9.93
N THR A 194 5.85 -5.12 -10.28
CA THR A 194 4.86 -4.37 -11.05
C THR A 194 4.70 -4.89 -12.49
N THR A 195 5.80 -5.27 -13.14
CA THR A 195 5.76 -5.89 -14.47
C THR A 195 5.20 -7.30 -14.44
N GLY A 196 5.37 -8.01 -13.33
CA GLY A 196 4.81 -9.35 -13.10
C GLY A 196 3.28 -9.41 -13.18
N TRP A 197 2.60 -8.28 -13.03
CA TRP A 197 1.14 -8.18 -13.17
C TRP A 197 0.65 -8.31 -14.61
N TYR A 198 1.55 -8.22 -15.58
CA TYR A 198 1.25 -8.28 -17.01
C TYR A 198 1.66 -9.62 -17.62
N PRO A 199 1.04 -10.04 -18.75
CA PRO A 199 1.45 -11.21 -19.50
C PRO A 199 2.95 -11.16 -19.86
N ARG A 200 3.62 -12.31 -19.82
CA ARG A 200 5.07 -12.42 -20.03
C ARG A 200 5.61 -11.63 -21.24
N PRO A 201 5.00 -11.70 -22.46
CA PRO A 201 5.53 -10.98 -23.62
C PRO A 201 5.46 -9.45 -23.49
N LEU A 202 4.55 -8.90 -22.67
CA LEU A 202 4.40 -7.45 -22.45
C LEU A 202 5.34 -6.89 -21.38
N ARG A 203 5.90 -7.72 -20.52
CA ARG A 203 6.73 -7.29 -19.38
C ARG A 203 7.91 -6.39 -19.77
N PRO A 204 8.70 -6.69 -20.82
CA PRO A 204 9.80 -5.82 -21.23
C PRO A 204 9.32 -4.44 -21.70
N LEU A 205 8.19 -4.38 -22.41
CA LEU A 205 7.61 -3.10 -22.82
C LEU A 205 7.11 -2.30 -21.61
N VAL A 206 6.40 -2.94 -20.69
CA VAL A 206 5.91 -2.29 -19.47
C VAL A 206 7.08 -1.74 -18.64
N ALA A 207 8.16 -2.50 -18.46
CA ALA A 207 9.35 -2.03 -17.76
C ALA A 207 9.95 -0.78 -18.42
N ARG A 208 10.08 -0.78 -19.76
CA ARG A 208 10.58 0.37 -20.51
C ARG A 208 9.67 1.59 -20.39
N VAL A 209 8.36 1.39 -20.47
CA VAL A 209 7.36 2.47 -20.32
C VAL A 209 7.40 3.04 -18.90
N SER A 210 7.51 2.17 -17.88
CA SER A 210 7.65 2.61 -16.48
C SER A 210 8.90 3.47 -16.26
N LEU A 211 10.03 3.11 -16.87
CA LEU A 211 11.25 3.93 -16.82
C LEU A 211 11.17 5.20 -17.68
N ALA A 212 10.36 5.20 -18.74
CA ALA A 212 10.25 6.33 -19.68
C ALA A 212 9.57 7.57 -19.07
N VAL A 213 8.82 7.40 -17.96
CA VAL A 213 8.13 8.50 -17.25
C VAL A 213 8.96 9.11 -16.13
N LEU A 214 10.08 8.47 -15.75
CA LEU A 214 10.99 8.94 -14.71
C LEU A 214 11.92 10.05 -15.27
N ASP A 215 12.29 10.96 -14.39
CA ASP A 215 13.27 12.01 -14.71
C ASP A 215 14.71 11.50 -14.70
N GLU A 216 15.61 12.25 -15.30
CA GLU A 216 17.01 11.85 -15.47
C GLU A 216 17.80 11.77 -14.15
N PRO A 217 17.63 12.71 -13.18
CA PRO A 217 18.27 12.57 -11.87
C PRO A 217 17.92 11.26 -11.17
N LEU A 218 16.64 10.89 -11.14
CA LEU A 218 16.20 9.62 -10.55
C LEU A 218 16.76 8.41 -11.31
N LEU A 219 16.68 8.41 -12.64
CA LEU A 219 17.24 7.31 -13.45
C LEU A 219 18.73 7.12 -13.19
N THR A 220 19.48 8.20 -13.05
CA THR A 220 20.93 8.19 -12.73
C THR A 220 21.17 7.60 -11.34
N ALA A 221 20.43 8.07 -10.32
CA ALA A 221 20.53 7.56 -8.96
C ALA A 221 20.18 6.07 -8.85
N LEU A 222 19.24 5.59 -9.66
CA LEU A 222 18.83 4.18 -9.73
C LEU A 222 19.75 3.34 -10.64
N GLY A 223 20.68 3.94 -11.38
CA GLY A 223 21.55 3.26 -12.33
C GLY A 223 20.84 2.72 -13.56
N PHE A 224 19.70 3.30 -13.95
CA PHE A 224 19.01 2.97 -15.19
C PHE A 224 19.38 3.94 -16.31
N ARG A 225 19.49 3.42 -17.54
CA ARG A 225 19.68 4.28 -18.72
C ARG A 225 18.38 4.99 -19.08
N PRO A 226 18.41 6.28 -19.45
CA PRO A 226 17.25 6.98 -20.01
C PRO A 226 16.71 6.23 -21.23
N GLN A 227 15.39 6.16 -21.33
CA GLN A 227 14.75 5.54 -22.48
C GLN A 227 14.82 6.44 -23.73
N PRO A 228 14.80 5.88 -24.94
CA PRO A 228 14.83 6.66 -26.17
C PRO A 228 13.74 7.74 -26.21
N ARG A 229 14.08 8.92 -26.71
CA ARG A 229 13.15 10.06 -26.80
C ARG A 229 11.78 9.72 -27.42
N PRO A 230 11.69 8.93 -28.52
CA PRO A 230 10.38 8.54 -29.08
C PRO A 230 9.51 7.78 -28.09
N LEU A 231 10.09 6.85 -27.32
CA LEU A 231 9.36 6.05 -26.31
C LEU A 231 8.91 6.97 -25.14
N ARG A 232 9.77 7.86 -24.67
CA ARG A 232 9.40 8.84 -23.62
C ARG A 232 8.22 9.70 -24.09
N THR A 233 8.31 10.26 -25.30
CA THR A 233 7.24 11.08 -25.88
C THR A 233 5.94 10.28 -26.04
N ALA A 234 6.01 9.04 -26.53
CA ALA A 234 4.86 8.17 -26.68
C ALA A 234 4.21 7.82 -25.33
N ALA A 235 5.00 7.50 -24.30
CA ALA A 235 4.50 7.24 -22.95
C ALA A 235 3.76 8.47 -22.37
N HIS A 236 4.37 9.65 -22.44
CA HIS A 236 3.73 10.89 -21.98
C HIS A 236 2.44 11.22 -22.75
N ARG A 237 2.43 11.03 -24.07
CA ARG A 237 1.23 11.26 -24.92
C ARG A 237 0.12 10.25 -24.58
N ALA A 238 0.45 8.97 -24.37
CA ALA A 238 -0.50 7.95 -24.00
C ALA A 238 -1.17 8.25 -22.65
N LEU A 239 -0.41 8.70 -21.64
CA LEU A 239 -0.96 9.10 -20.34
C LEU A 239 -1.90 10.30 -20.46
N ARG A 240 -1.53 11.30 -21.27
CA ARG A 240 -2.40 12.48 -21.53
C ARG A 240 -3.65 12.11 -22.35
N ALA A 241 -3.53 11.21 -23.33
CA ALA A 241 -4.67 10.69 -24.07
C ALA A 241 -5.65 9.95 -23.15
N ARG A 242 -5.13 9.10 -22.25
CA ARG A 242 -5.94 8.49 -21.19
C ARG A 242 -6.67 9.54 -20.35
N ALA A 243 -5.97 10.57 -19.90
CA ALA A 243 -6.56 11.68 -19.15
C ALA A 243 -7.71 12.36 -19.90
N ALA A 244 -7.54 12.62 -21.20
CA ALA A 244 -8.57 13.20 -22.06
C ALA A 244 -9.82 12.30 -22.18
N VAL A 245 -9.63 10.97 -22.23
CA VAL A 245 -10.73 9.99 -22.19
C VAL A 245 -11.45 10.04 -20.84
N VAL A 246 -10.71 9.97 -19.73
CA VAL A 246 -11.28 10.00 -18.37
C VAL A 246 -12.06 11.29 -18.12
N ARG A 247 -11.58 12.43 -18.67
CA ARG A 247 -12.28 13.72 -18.57
C ARG A 247 -13.69 13.69 -19.19
N ARG A 248 -13.92 12.85 -20.19
CA ARG A 248 -15.23 12.70 -20.87
C ARG A 248 -16.15 11.67 -20.18
N MET A 249 -15.62 10.86 -19.27
CA MET A 249 -16.40 9.86 -18.52
C MET A 249 -17.21 10.57 -17.43
N PRO A 250 -18.40 10.02 -17.02
CA PRO A 250 -19.13 10.54 -15.87
C PRO A 250 -18.32 10.36 -14.56
N ALA A 251 -18.68 11.16 -13.56
CA ALA A 251 -18.13 10.96 -12.21
C ALA A 251 -18.52 9.58 -11.68
N ARG A 252 -17.65 8.96 -10.90
CA ARG A 252 -17.97 7.69 -10.23
C ARG A 252 -19.11 7.88 -9.24
N PRO A 253 -20.14 7.02 -9.24
CA PRO A 253 -21.25 7.15 -8.32
C PRO A 253 -20.83 6.83 -6.88
N HIS A 254 -21.60 7.27 -5.89
CA HIS A 254 -21.29 7.06 -4.47
C HIS A 254 -21.22 5.59 -4.04
N TRP A 255 -21.99 4.71 -4.69
CA TRP A 255 -21.96 3.27 -4.44
C TRP A 255 -20.72 2.57 -5.00
N TRP A 256 -19.98 3.25 -5.94
CA TRP A 256 -18.74 2.71 -6.48
C TRP A 256 -17.68 2.70 -5.37
N ARG A 257 -17.13 1.53 -5.13
CA ARG A 257 -16.02 1.38 -4.17
C ARG A 257 -14.81 0.84 -4.89
N HIS A 258 -13.71 1.53 -4.77
CA HIS A 258 -12.43 1.00 -5.22
C HIS A 258 -12.02 -0.15 -4.29
N ARG A 259 -12.43 -1.36 -4.64
CA ARG A 259 -12.06 -2.56 -3.86
C ARG A 259 -10.57 -2.82 -4.02
N LYS A 260 -9.84 -2.77 -2.93
CA LYS A 260 -8.47 -3.28 -2.89
C LYS A 260 -8.52 -4.79 -3.12
N LYS A 261 -7.74 -5.27 -4.09
CA LYS A 261 -7.56 -6.71 -4.36
C LYS A 261 -6.08 -7.03 -4.27
N PRO A 262 -5.52 -7.06 -3.05
CA PRO A 262 -4.12 -7.40 -2.87
C PRO A 262 -3.89 -8.84 -3.28
N ARG A 263 -2.82 -9.09 -4.01
CA ARG A 263 -2.51 -10.43 -4.52
C ARG A 263 -2.04 -11.37 -3.43
N SER A 264 -1.41 -10.81 -2.40
CA SER A 264 -0.92 -11.58 -1.25
C SER A 264 -2.02 -11.95 -0.25
N TYR A 265 -3.21 -11.32 -0.37
CA TYR A 265 -4.32 -11.52 0.57
C TYR A 265 -5.64 -11.75 -0.17
N PRO A 266 -5.78 -12.85 -0.92
CA PRO A 266 -6.95 -13.11 -1.76
C PRO A 266 -8.24 -13.31 -0.95
N PHE A 267 -8.14 -13.72 0.31
CA PHE A 267 -9.26 -13.98 1.21
C PHE A 267 -9.52 -12.86 2.22
N GLY A 268 -8.81 -11.74 2.12
CA GLY A 268 -8.86 -10.62 3.06
C GLY A 268 -7.63 -10.58 3.96
N TRP A 269 -7.56 -9.55 4.79
CA TRP A 269 -6.46 -9.31 5.74
C TRP A 269 -6.99 -8.69 7.02
N THR A 270 -6.24 -8.85 8.07
CA THR A 270 -6.32 -8.08 9.31
C THR A 270 -5.06 -7.23 9.46
N LEU A 271 -5.06 -6.29 10.40
CA LEU A 271 -3.87 -5.46 10.65
C LEU A 271 -2.65 -6.33 11.07
N ASP A 272 -2.91 -7.41 11.78
CA ASP A 272 -1.87 -8.33 12.27
C ASP A 272 -1.23 -9.18 11.17
N ASP A 273 -1.86 -9.30 10.01
CA ASP A 273 -1.31 -10.02 8.85
C ASP A 273 -0.33 -9.15 8.03
N LEU A 274 -0.38 -7.83 8.24
CA LEU A 274 0.40 -6.87 7.46
C LEU A 274 1.81 -6.71 8.03
N GLY A 275 2.79 -6.59 7.13
CA GLY A 275 4.19 -6.37 7.48
C GLY A 275 5.04 -7.64 7.42
N PRO A 276 6.32 -7.56 7.82
CA PRO A 276 7.24 -8.70 7.85
C PRO A 276 6.76 -9.79 8.82
N HIS A 277 7.10 -11.05 8.56
CA HIS A 277 6.68 -12.18 9.40
C HIS A 277 6.92 -12.00 10.91
N TRP A 278 8.02 -11.36 11.28
CA TRP A 278 8.32 -11.09 12.70
C TRP A 278 7.41 -10.00 13.32
N ALA A 279 6.67 -9.24 12.53
CA ALA A 279 5.71 -8.23 13.02
C ALA A 279 4.32 -8.83 13.28
N HIS A 280 4.06 -10.04 12.81
CA HIS A 280 2.80 -10.75 13.04
C HIS A 280 2.66 -11.09 14.51
N THR A 281 1.50 -10.80 15.08
CA THR A 281 1.18 -11.12 16.48
C THR A 281 0.53 -12.49 16.64
N ARG A 282 0.06 -13.09 15.53
CA ARG A 282 -0.49 -14.46 15.48
C ARG A 282 0.47 -15.39 14.74
N PRO A 283 0.59 -16.68 15.18
CA PRO A 283 1.18 -17.71 14.34
C PRO A 283 0.45 -17.75 13.00
N ALA A 284 1.17 -17.94 11.91
CA ALA A 284 0.56 -18.12 10.59
C ALA A 284 -0.53 -19.20 10.69
N ALA A 285 -1.77 -18.90 10.25
CA ALA A 285 -2.79 -19.92 10.14
C ALA A 285 -2.26 -21.02 9.20
N PRO A 286 -2.45 -22.31 9.54
CA PRO A 286 -2.01 -23.40 8.67
C PRO A 286 -2.66 -23.23 7.30
N LEU A 287 -1.85 -23.32 6.26
CA LEU A 287 -2.30 -23.21 4.87
C LEU A 287 -3.41 -24.25 4.63
N ALA A 288 -4.48 -23.84 3.97
CA ALA A 288 -5.72 -24.61 3.75
C ALA A 288 -5.51 -25.98 3.05
N GLU A 289 -4.30 -26.36 2.70
CA GLU A 289 -3.97 -27.69 2.12
C GLU A 289 -3.98 -28.82 3.13
N GLU A 290 -3.73 -28.57 4.42
CA GLU A 290 -3.77 -29.65 5.43
C GLU A 290 -5.19 -30.08 5.80
N THR A 291 -6.19 -29.24 5.55
CA THR A 291 -7.61 -29.57 5.85
C THR A 291 -8.21 -30.55 4.83
N ARG A 292 -7.56 -30.79 3.69
CA ARG A 292 -8.02 -31.78 2.69
C ARG A 292 -7.46 -33.18 2.92
N ALA A 293 -6.27 -33.29 3.50
CA ALA A 293 -5.64 -34.58 3.79
C ALA A 293 -6.25 -35.30 4.99
N SER A 294 -6.79 -34.56 5.99
CA SER A 294 -7.41 -35.16 7.17
C SER A 294 -8.85 -35.63 6.97
N ARG A 295 -9.49 -35.31 5.83
CA ARG A 295 -10.85 -35.79 5.50
C ARG A 295 -10.90 -37.07 4.67
N SER A 296 -9.76 -37.56 4.16
CA SER A 296 -9.73 -38.75 3.30
C SER A 296 -9.39 -40.04 4.02
N THR A 297 -9.18 -40.04 5.34
CA THR A 297 -8.79 -41.20 6.13
C THR A 297 -9.78 -41.62 7.22
N GLN A 298 -11.01 -41.13 7.22
CA GLN A 298 -12.06 -41.69 8.07
C GLN A 298 -12.97 -42.61 7.24
N SER A 299 -12.63 -43.87 7.23
CA SER A 299 -13.54 -44.95 6.82
C SER A 299 -14.72 -45.02 7.81
N PRO A 300 -15.96 -45.34 7.35
CA PRO A 300 -17.11 -45.44 8.24
C PRO A 300 -16.96 -46.64 9.20
N PRO A 301 -17.43 -46.53 10.45
CA PRO A 301 -17.38 -47.66 11.39
C PRO A 301 -18.37 -48.76 10.98
N ALA A 302 -17.90 -49.98 11.05
CA ALA A 302 -18.67 -51.18 10.79
C ALA A 302 -19.85 -51.31 11.79
N THR A 303 -21.01 -51.63 11.24
CA THR A 303 -22.26 -51.99 11.93
C THR A 303 -22.01 -53.23 12.80
N GLN A 304 -22.09 -53.12 14.10
CA GLN A 304 -22.18 -54.28 15.03
C GLN A 304 -23.62 -54.49 15.43
N SER A 305 -24.09 -55.72 15.22
CA SER A 305 -25.39 -56.24 15.63
C SER A 305 -25.45 -56.43 17.16
N PRO A 306 -26.66 -56.36 17.76
CA PRO A 306 -26.81 -56.42 19.21
C PRO A 306 -26.78 -57.87 19.76
N PRO A 307 -26.24 -58.14 20.95
CA PRO A 307 -26.44 -59.42 21.65
C PRO A 307 -27.67 -59.41 22.55
N ALA A 308 -28.24 -60.57 22.73
CA ALA A 308 -29.47 -60.92 23.35
C ALA A 308 -29.54 -60.70 24.87
N SER A 309 -30.77 -60.51 25.30
CA SER A 309 -31.30 -60.45 26.65
C SER A 309 -30.86 -61.52 27.61
N GLN A 310 -30.52 -61.16 28.84
CA GLN A 310 -30.68 -62.02 30.05
C GLN A 310 -31.25 -61.23 31.22
N GLN A 311 -32.14 -61.90 31.91
CA GLN A 311 -33.07 -61.48 32.97
C GLN A 311 -32.41 -61.26 34.34
N PRO A 312 -33.19 -60.79 35.34
CA PRO A 312 -32.72 -60.04 36.48
C PRO A 312 -32.48 -60.94 37.72
N HIS A 313 -31.67 -60.51 38.65
CA HIS A 313 -31.64 -61.00 40.03
C HIS A 313 -31.73 -59.83 41.00
N GLU A 314 -32.56 -60.08 41.98
CA GLU A 314 -33.08 -59.27 43.07
C GLU A 314 -32.06 -59.09 44.23
N PRO A 315 -32.36 -58.30 45.26
CA PRO A 315 -31.38 -57.49 46.01
C PRO A 315 -30.97 -58.11 47.37
N GLN A 316 -29.92 -57.61 47.95
CA GLN A 316 -29.65 -57.72 49.36
C GLN A 316 -29.11 -56.43 49.96
N GLU A 317 -29.81 -55.91 50.91
CA GLU A 317 -29.47 -54.95 51.95
C GLU A 317 -28.66 -55.55 53.08
N PRO A 318 -28.36 -54.81 54.14
CA PRO A 318 -27.21 -53.92 54.36
C PRO A 318 -26.37 -54.45 55.59
N GLN A 319 -25.20 -53.87 55.83
CA GLN A 319 -24.69 -53.82 57.20
C GLN A 319 -23.78 -52.57 57.41
N GLU A 320 -24.16 -51.91 58.48
CA GLU A 320 -23.50 -50.89 59.24
C GLU A 320 -22.13 -51.23 59.81
N ARG A 321 -21.52 -50.17 60.33
CA ARG A 321 -20.42 -50.03 61.32
C ARG A 321 -19.02 -49.89 60.69
N GLN A 322 -18.24 -48.95 61.03
CA GLN A 322 -18.00 -47.95 62.13
C GLN A 322 -17.28 -46.73 61.54
#